data_1464a0e8a252ba7f19beb2b07d212f6f
#
_entry.id   1464a0e8a252ba7f19beb2b07d212f6f
#
_cell.length_a   1.000
_cell.length_b   1.000
_cell.length_c   1.000
_cell.angle_alpha   90.00
_cell.angle_beta   90.00
_cell.angle_gamma   90.00
#
_symmetry.space_group_name_H-M   'P 1'
#
loop_
_entity.id
_entity.type
_entity.pdbx_description
1 polymer ?
#
loop_
_entity_poly.entity_id
_entity_poly.type
_entity_poly.pdbx_seq_one_letter_code
_entity_poly.pdbx_strand_id
1 'polypeptide(L)'
;GGPPSRGGGKTHKFYASMGQNISNEEIQLTIQGQTVSSNFGTIDSAQYNMEQLLNAGITNALFSQLPTTFTKAEDDLLQELSELSFNAYKELRDHPYLADYLLQASPLRFYSETNIGSRPAKRGAASGLTLKDLRAIPFAGSWSQLKQNVTGFYGVGSALRKIEEMG
;
A
#
# COMPACT_ATOMS: atom_id res chain seq x y z
N GLY A 1 -8.70 8.16 -2.56
CA GLY A 1 -7.81 7.45 -3.43
C GLY A 1 -6.93 6.46 -2.70
N GLY A 2 -7.09 5.22 -3.03
CA GLY A 2 -6.29 4.12 -2.50
C GLY A 2 -4.89 4.05 -3.13
N PRO A 3 -4.10 3.01 -2.78
CA PRO A 3 -2.76 2.78 -3.30
C PRO A 3 -2.63 2.86 -4.84
N PRO A 4 -3.55 2.32 -5.65
CA PRO A 4 -3.44 2.38 -7.11
C PRO A 4 -3.43 3.79 -7.68
N SER A 5 -4.18 4.72 -7.11
CA SER A 5 -4.21 6.12 -7.55
C SER A 5 -2.90 6.87 -7.30
N ARG A 6 -2.00 6.28 -6.54
CA ARG A 6 -0.68 6.79 -6.18
C ARG A 6 0.47 5.93 -6.71
N GLY A 7 0.23 5.13 -7.74
CA GLY A 7 1.21 4.25 -8.34
C GLY A 7 1.38 2.89 -7.66
N GLY A 8 0.48 2.52 -6.76
CA GLY A 8 0.51 1.25 -6.01
C GLY A 8 -0.05 0.04 -6.77
N GLY A 9 0.09 0.00 -8.09
CA GLY A 9 -0.37 -1.09 -8.94
C GLY A 9 -1.48 -0.70 -9.91
N LYS A 10 -2.05 -1.69 -10.60
CA LYS A 10 -3.12 -1.46 -11.58
C LYS A 10 -4.47 -1.31 -10.88
N THR A 11 -5.15 -0.20 -11.11
CA THR A 11 -6.43 0.14 -10.45
C THR A 11 -7.50 -0.92 -10.68
N HIS A 12 -7.64 -1.45 -11.90
CA HIS A 12 -8.63 -2.48 -12.21
C HIS A 12 -8.36 -3.80 -11.47
N LYS A 13 -7.09 -4.18 -11.29
CA LYS A 13 -6.74 -5.39 -10.51
C LYS A 13 -7.05 -5.22 -9.03
N PHE A 14 -6.76 -4.05 -8.48
CA PHE A 14 -7.12 -3.72 -7.11
C PHE A 14 -8.64 -3.75 -6.92
N TYR A 15 -9.39 -3.16 -7.86
CA TYR A 15 -10.84 -3.13 -7.81
C TYR A 15 -11.43 -4.54 -7.96
N ALA A 16 -10.91 -5.36 -8.88
CA ALA A 16 -11.34 -6.74 -9.05
C ALA A 16 -11.08 -7.63 -7.81
N SER A 17 -10.06 -7.30 -7.01
CA SER A 17 -9.73 -8.03 -5.78
C SER A 17 -10.58 -7.64 -4.57
N MET A 18 -11.40 -6.59 -4.68
CA MET A 18 -12.28 -6.18 -3.60
C MET A 18 -13.45 -7.16 -3.46
N GLY A 19 -13.71 -7.57 -2.23
CA GLY A 19 -14.76 -8.55 -1.94
C GLY A 19 -16.18 -8.01 -2.16
N GLN A 20 -17.18 -8.87 -1.95
CA GLN A 20 -18.61 -8.58 -2.16
C GLN A 20 -19.18 -7.44 -1.31
N ASN A 21 -18.50 -7.04 -0.24
CA ASN A 21 -18.94 -5.96 0.64
C ASN A 21 -18.68 -4.56 0.07
N ILE A 22 -18.11 -4.46 -1.12
CA ILE A 22 -17.80 -3.21 -1.82
C ILE A 22 -18.73 -3.07 -3.01
N SER A 23 -19.31 -1.88 -3.19
CA SER A 23 -20.15 -1.61 -4.37
C SER A 23 -19.40 -1.86 -5.67
N ASN A 24 -20.04 -2.60 -6.58
CA ASN A 24 -19.54 -2.84 -7.93
C ASN A 24 -20.18 -1.88 -8.95
N GLU A 25 -21.15 -1.07 -8.54
CA GLU A 25 -21.89 -0.16 -9.39
C GLU A 25 -21.24 1.21 -9.49
N GLU A 26 -20.60 1.64 -8.41
CA GLU A 26 -19.97 2.95 -8.34
C GLU A 26 -18.55 2.87 -7.78
N ILE A 27 -17.62 3.56 -8.43
CA ILE A 27 -16.26 3.75 -7.93
C ILE A 27 -15.84 5.20 -8.10
N GLN A 28 -15.33 5.81 -7.03
CA GLN A 28 -14.71 7.12 -7.08
C GLN A 28 -13.21 7.01 -6.88
N LEU A 29 -12.45 7.40 -7.90
CA LEU A 29 -10.99 7.37 -7.90
C LEU A 29 -10.44 8.79 -7.92
N THR A 30 -9.55 9.11 -6.99
CA THR A 30 -8.76 10.33 -7.04
C THR A 30 -7.40 10.02 -7.64
N ILE A 31 -7.20 10.34 -8.90
CA ILE A 31 -5.94 10.11 -9.62
C ILE A 31 -5.05 11.32 -9.47
N GLN A 32 -3.78 11.12 -9.17
CA GLN A 32 -2.82 12.19 -8.88
C GLN A 32 -1.47 11.97 -9.56
N GLY A 33 -0.78 13.09 -9.79
CA GLY A 33 0.59 13.11 -10.27
C GLY A 33 0.76 12.45 -11.62
N GLN A 34 1.85 11.76 -11.81
CA GLN A 34 2.22 11.11 -13.06
C GLN A 34 1.21 10.04 -13.51
N THR A 35 0.45 9.46 -12.60
CA THR A 35 -0.58 8.46 -12.94
C THR A 35 -1.67 9.04 -13.84
N VAL A 36 -1.96 10.35 -13.73
CA VAL A 36 -2.88 11.05 -14.63
C VAL A 36 -2.36 10.99 -16.06
N SER A 37 -1.11 11.38 -16.28
CA SER A 37 -0.51 11.39 -17.61
C SER A 37 -0.28 9.97 -18.17
N SER A 38 0.14 9.03 -17.32
CA SER A 38 0.44 7.66 -17.75
C SER A 38 -0.80 6.88 -18.14
N ASN A 39 -1.90 7.04 -17.40
CA ASN A 39 -3.11 6.23 -17.58
C ASN A 39 -4.20 6.95 -18.38
N PHE A 40 -4.18 8.29 -18.41
CA PHE A 40 -5.25 9.10 -19.01
C PHE A 40 -4.71 10.23 -19.92
N GLY A 41 -3.42 10.24 -20.22
CA GLY A 41 -2.78 11.30 -20.99
C GLY A 41 -3.05 11.23 -22.50
N THR A 42 -3.49 10.09 -23.02
CA THR A 42 -3.93 9.90 -24.41
C THR A 42 -5.32 9.27 -24.42
N ILE A 43 -6.05 9.44 -25.53
CA ILE A 43 -7.40 8.87 -25.70
C ILE A 43 -7.33 7.34 -25.54
N ASP A 44 -6.41 6.67 -26.22
CA ASP A 44 -6.27 5.22 -26.19
C ASP A 44 -5.95 4.69 -24.78
N SER A 45 -5.04 5.36 -24.08
CA SER A 45 -4.68 5.02 -22.71
C SER A 45 -5.87 5.21 -21.76
N ALA A 46 -6.59 6.32 -21.88
CA ALA A 46 -7.77 6.61 -21.07
C ALA A 46 -8.87 5.59 -21.32
N GLN A 47 -9.18 5.32 -22.59
CA GLN A 47 -10.18 4.33 -22.98
C GLN A 47 -9.83 2.95 -22.41
N TYR A 48 -8.62 2.47 -22.63
CA TYR A 48 -8.15 1.19 -22.09
C TYR A 48 -8.33 1.10 -20.58
N ASN A 49 -7.90 2.10 -19.81
CA ASN A 49 -7.99 2.06 -18.36
C ASN A 49 -9.46 2.14 -17.86
N MET A 50 -10.31 2.89 -18.55
CA MET A 50 -11.75 2.93 -18.23
C MET A 50 -12.45 1.62 -18.56
N GLU A 51 -12.17 1.01 -19.71
CA GLU A 51 -12.71 -0.30 -20.09
C GLU A 51 -12.27 -1.40 -19.12
N GLN A 52 -11.02 -1.39 -18.65
CA GLN A 52 -10.55 -2.34 -17.65
C GLN A 52 -11.27 -2.18 -16.30
N LEU A 53 -11.55 -0.95 -15.88
CA LEU A 53 -12.32 -0.69 -14.67
C LEU A 53 -13.77 -1.14 -14.79
N LEU A 54 -14.41 -0.81 -15.92
CA LEU A 54 -15.76 -1.23 -16.20
C LEU A 54 -15.88 -2.76 -16.25
N ASN A 55 -14.95 -3.42 -16.94
CA ASN A 55 -14.90 -4.87 -17.02
C ASN A 55 -14.71 -5.52 -15.63
N ALA A 56 -13.87 -4.96 -14.78
CA ALA A 56 -13.70 -5.45 -13.41
C ALA A 56 -15.01 -5.33 -12.60
N GLY A 57 -15.72 -4.22 -12.70
CA GLY A 57 -17.01 -4.01 -12.04
C GLY A 57 -18.09 -4.97 -12.55
N ILE A 58 -18.25 -5.09 -13.86
CA ILE A 58 -19.22 -6.00 -14.49
C ILE A 58 -18.91 -7.46 -14.12
N THR A 59 -17.64 -7.86 -14.19
CA THR A 59 -17.21 -9.23 -13.82
C THR A 59 -17.55 -9.53 -12.36
N ASN A 60 -17.27 -8.61 -11.46
CA ASN A 60 -17.62 -8.78 -10.06
C ASN A 60 -19.14 -8.83 -9.84
N ALA A 61 -19.91 -7.98 -10.53
CA ALA A 61 -21.37 -7.95 -10.39
C ALA A 61 -22.06 -9.20 -10.95
N LEU A 62 -21.62 -9.70 -12.11
CA LEU A 62 -22.30 -10.77 -12.82
C LEU A 62 -21.75 -12.16 -12.53
N PHE A 63 -20.46 -12.30 -12.28
CA PHE A 63 -19.78 -13.59 -12.21
C PHE A 63 -19.15 -13.90 -10.85
N SER A 64 -19.11 -12.96 -9.94
CA SER A 64 -18.62 -13.20 -8.58
C SER A 64 -19.68 -13.95 -7.74
N GLN A 65 -20.07 -15.14 -8.20
CA GLN A 65 -21.17 -15.89 -7.60
C GLN A 65 -20.76 -16.80 -6.44
N LEU A 66 -19.48 -16.96 -6.20
CA LEU A 66 -19.01 -17.77 -5.08
C LEU A 66 -18.52 -16.83 -3.98
N PRO A 67 -19.25 -16.71 -2.86
CA PRO A 67 -18.65 -16.15 -1.70
C PRO A 67 -17.45 -17.04 -1.36
N THR A 68 -16.25 -16.48 -1.44
CA THR A 68 -15.10 -17.08 -0.79
C THR A 68 -15.34 -16.91 0.70
N THR A 69 -16.23 -17.71 1.24
CA THR A 69 -16.48 -17.73 2.68
C THR A 69 -15.36 -18.57 3.26
N PHE A 70 -14.43 -17.91 3.92
CA PHE A 70 -13.50 -18.60 4.78
C PHE A 70 -14.28 -19.36 5.85
N THR A 71 -13.83 -20.54 6.16
CA THR A 71 -14.27 -21.22 7.38
C THR A 71 -13.83 -20.39 8.58
N LYS A 72 -14.48 -20.55 9.72
CA LYS A 72 -14.07 -19.85 10.92
C LYS A 72 -12.60 -20.10 11.27
N ALA A 73 -12.10 -21.30 11.07
CA ALA A 73 -10.71 -21.64 11.33
C ALA A 73 -9.73 -20.89 10.41
N GLU A 74 -10.08 -20.73 9.13
CA GLU A 74 -9.27 -19.96 8.18
C GLU A 74 -9.29 -18.46 8.50
N ASP A 75 -10.43 -17.92 8.93
CA ASP A 75 -10.55 -16.52 9.35
C ASP A 75 -9.75 -16.27 10.62
N ASP A 76 -9.87 -17.13 11.63
CA ASP A 76 -9.11 -17.06 12.88
C ASP A 76 -7.60 -17.13 12.60
N LEU A 77 -7.14 -18.00 11.69
CA LEU A 77 -5.75 -18.12 11.27
C LEU A 77 -5.24 -16.86 10.59
N LEU A 78 -6.03 -16.29 9.67
CA LEU A 78 -5.68 -15.03 8.99
C LEU A 78 -5.62 -13.86 9.96
N GLN A 79 -6.53 -13.81 10.93
CA GLN A 79 -6.52 -12.79 11.97
C GLN A 79 -5.25 -12.90 12.83
N GLU A 80 -4.91 -14.10 13.28
CA GLU A 80 -3.69 -14.34 14.05
C GLU A 80 -2.42 -13.98 13.28
N LEU A 81 -2.32 -14.40 12.00
CA LEU A 81 -1.22 -14.03 11.11
C LEU A 81 -1.08 -12.50 10.99
N SER A 82 -2.21 -11.81 10.85
CA SER A 82 -2.25 -10.35 10.72
C SER A 82 -1.80 -9.67 12.01
N GLU A 83 -2.24 -10.13 13.16
CA GLU A 83 -1.88 -9.57 14.47
C GLU A 83 -0.38 -9.79 14.79
N LEU A 84 0.13 -10.98 14.56
CA LEU A 84 1.54 -11.29 14.75
C LEU A 84 2.44 -10.45 13.83
N SER A 85 2.05 -10.32 12.56
CA SER A 85 2.76 -9.50 11.58
C SER A 85 2.72 -8.01 11.94
N PHE A 86 1.55 -7.52 12.35
CA PHE A 86 1.39 -6.13 12.77
C PHE A 86 2.22 -5.80 14.01
N ASN A 87 2.24 -6.67 15.00
CA ASN A 87 3.03 -6.47 16.22
C ASN A 87 4.53 -6.41 15.91
N ALA A 88 5.04 -7.33 15.09
CA ALA A 88 6.43 -7.29 14.66
C ALA A 88 6.76 -5.99 13.87
N TYR A 89 5.87 -5.55 12.98
CA TYR A 89 6.05 -4.27 12.29
C TYR A 89 5.99 -3.08 13.26
N LYS A 90 5.11 -3.12 14.25
CA LYS A 90 4.96 -2.07 15.24
C LYS A 90 6.22 -1.94 16.11
N GLU A 91 6.82 -3.05 16.53
CA GLU A 91 8.10 -3.05 17.26
C GLU A 91 9.20 -2.34 16.47
N LEU A 92 9.34 -2.66 15.17
CA LEU A 92 10.28 -1.96 14.30
C LEU A 92 9.96 -0.46 14.20
N ARG A 93 8.68 -0.14 13.93
CA ARG A 93 8.24 1.25 13.72
C ARG A 93 8.43 2.13 14.94
N ASP A 94 8.17 1.57 16.11
CA ASP A 94 8.24 2.29 17.38
C ASP A 94 9.66 2.23 18.00
N HIS A 95 10.62 1.62 17.31
CA HIS A 95 12.01 1.53 17.78
C HIS A 95 12.64 2.94 17.86
N PRO A 96 13.26 3.32 18.97
CA PRO A 96 13.74 4.68 19.21
C PRO A 96 14.78 5.16 18.19
N TYR A 97 15.57 4.27 17.62
CA TYR A 97 16.61 4.60 16.63
C TYR A 97 16.15 4.45 15.18
N LEU A 98 14.88 4.14 14.89
CA LEU A 98 14.45 3.93 13.51
C LEU A 98 14.59 5.17 12.64
N ALA A 99 14.24 6.35 13.17
CA ALA A 99 14.37 7.60 12.44
C ALA A 99 15.84 7.92 12.11
N ASP A 100 16.74 7.75 13.08
CA ASP A 100 18.18 7.96 12.89
C ASP A 100 18.78 6.95 11.90
N TYR A 101 18.38 5.68 12.01
CA TYR A 101 18.78 4.65 11.05
C TYR A 101 18.38 5.02 9.62
N LEU A 102 17.14 5.41 9.41
CA LEU A 102 16.67 5.80 8.07
C LEU A 102 17.39 7.04 7.53
N LEU A 103 17.69 8.01 8.38
CA LEU A 103 18.42 9.21 7.99
C LEU A 103 19.87 8.92 7.57
N GLN A 104 20.51 7.95 8.22
CA GLN A 104 21.92 7.62 7.98
C GLN A 104 22.09 6.55 6.90
N ALA A 105 21.28 5.49 6.94
CA ALA A 105 21.43 4.33 6.09
C ALA A 105 20.63 4.40 4.78
N SER A 106 19.68 5.35 4.65
CA SER A 106 18.83 5.48 3.46
C SER A 106 18.93 6.85 2.81
N PRO A 107 18.44 7.02 1.56
CA PRO A 107 18.37 8.31 0.92
C PRO A 107 17.28 9.23 1.46
N LEU A 108 16.65 8.92 2.59
CA LEU A 108 15.51 9.67 3.15
C LEU A 108 15.81 11.17 3.32
N ARG A 109 16.99 11.53 3.77
CA ARG A 109 17.40 12.94 3.93
C ARG A 109 17.33 13.72 2.62
N PHE A 110 17.68 13.09 1.50
CA PHE A 110 17.61 13.71 0.18
C PHE A 110 16.17 13.82 -0.33
N TYR A 111 15.33 12.84 -0.06
CA TYR A 111 13.90 12.92 -0.35
C TYR A 111 13.21 14.06 0.43
N SER A 112 13.71 14.38 1.62
CA SER A 112 13.13 15.47 2.42
C SER A 112 13.39 16.87 1.83
N GLU A 113 14.37 17.00 0.98
CA GLU A 113 14.75 18.26 0.32
C GLU A 113 14.04 18.47 -1.02
N THR A 114 13.44 17.42 -1.56
CA THR A 114 12.75 17.47 -2.85
C THR A 114 11.22 17.46 -2.67
N ASN A 115 10.53 18.18 -3.56
CA ASN A 115 9.09 18.09 -3.66
C ASN A 115 8.73 16.86 -4.50
N ILE A 116 7.83 16.03 -3.97
CA ILE A 116 7.26 14.90 -4.69
C ILE A 116 5.87 15.30 -5.15
N GLY A 117 5.75 15.56 -6.44
CA GLY A 117 4.55 16.17 -7.01
C GLY A 117 4.33 17.58 -6.51
N SER A 118 3.11 17.94 -6.17
CA SER A 118 2.71 19.27 -5.68
C SER A 118 2.87 19.45 -4.15
N ARG A 119 3.46 18.49 -3.46
CA ARG A 119 3.53 18.50 -1.99
C ARG A 119 4.96 18.37 -1.49
N PRO A 120 5.30 19.10 -0.41
CA PRO A 120 6.61 18.94 0.22
C PRO A 120 6.77 17.52 0.78
N ALA A 121 7.98 17.00 0.72
CA ALA A 121 8.28 15.63 1.17
C ALA A 121 8.19 15.46 2.70
N LYS A 122 8.36 16.52 3.47
CA LYS A 122 8.24 16.51 4.94
C LYS A 122 7.20 17.50 5.46
N ARG A 123 6.71 17.24 6.67
CA ARG A 123 5.85 18.16 7.43
C ARG A 123 6.69 18.75 8.57
N GLY A 124 6.68 20.09 8.71
CA GLY A 124 7.32 20.76 9.84
C GLY A 124 8.73 21.31 9.60
N ALA A 125 9.26 22.01 10.59
CA ALA A 125 10.53 22.71 10.54
C ALA A 125 11.76 21.82 10.81
N ALA A 126 12.94 22.34 10.52
CA ALA A 126 14.19 21.65 10.29
C ALA A 126 14.88 20.98 11.50
N SER A 127 14.32 20.93 12.68
CA SER A 127 15.00 20.41 13.87
C SER A 127 14.49 19.03 14.27
N GLY A 128 15.21 18.00 13.85
CA GLY A 128 14.94 16.61 14.22
C GLY A 128 13.81 15.97 13.40
N LEU A 129 14.13 14.98 12.56
CA LEU A 129 13.14 14.24 11.81
C LEU A 129 12.51 13.19 12.72
N THR A 130 11.20 13.29 12.93
CA THR A 130 10.44 12.23 13.59
C THR A 130 9.62 11.43 12.57
N LEU A 131 9.23 10.22 12.90
CA LEU A 131 8.35 9.41 12.01
C LEU A 131 7.03 10.11 11.70
N LYS A 132 6.54 11.00 12.57
CA LYS A 132 5.32 11.78 12.35
C LYS A 132 5.47 12.84 11.27
N ASP A 133 6.71 13.29 11.03
CA ASP A 133 7.01 14.29 10.02
C ASP A 133 7.19 13.66 8.63
N LEU A 134 7.39 12.35 8.58
CA LEU A 134 7.56 11.60 7.35
C LEU A 134 6.25 11.43 6.60
N ARG A 135 6.30 11.66 5.29
CA ARG A 135 5.22 11.30 4.39
C ARG A 135 5.40 9.87 3.90
N ALA A 136 4.29 9.21 3.56
CA ALA A 136 4.29 7.80 3.16
C ALA A 136 5.20 7.51 1.96
N ILE A 137 5.25 8.38 0.95
CA ILE A 137 6.06 8.17 -0.26
C ILE A 137 7.56 8.19 0.04
N PRO A 138 8.12 9.22 0.72
CA PRO A 138 9.53 9.21 1.12
C PRO A 138 9.88 8.03 2.02
N PHE A 139 9.03 7.67 2.96
CA PHE A 139 9.23 6.54 3.85
C PHE A 139 9.30 5.21 3.07
N ALA A 140 8.29 4.92 2.25
CA ALA A 140 8.26 3.71 1.43
C ALA A 140 9.40 3.68 0.41
N GLY A 141 9.69 4.82 -0.24
CA GLY A 141 10.77 4.95 -1.22
C GLY A 141 12.15 4.71 -0.60
N SER A 142 12.38 5.13 0.64
CA SER A 142 13.64 4.88 1.35
C SER A 142 13.91 3.39 1.54
N TRP A 143 12.91 2.62 1.95
CA TRP A 143 13.00 1.16 2.06
C TRP A 143 13.23 0.49 0.71
N SER A 144 12.53 0.95 -0.33
CA SER A 144 12.70 0.42 -1.69
C SER A 144 14.13 0.63 -2.21
N GLN A 145 14.75 1.77 -1.92
CA GLN A 145 16.15 2.02 -2.29
C GLN A 145 17.13 1.11 -1.54
N LEU A 146 16.81 0.73 -0.32
CA LEU A 146 17.54 -0.28 0.44
C LEU A 146 17.29 -1.72 -0.04
N LYS A 147 16.45 -1.92 -1.07
CA LYS A 147 16.00 -3.24 -1.55
C LYS A 147 15.28 -4.06 -0.47
N GLN A 148 14.58 -3.38 0.43
CA GLN A 148 13.84 -3.98 1.53
C GLN A 148 12.36 -3.64 1.41
N ASN A 149 11.49 -4.64 1.45
CA ASN A 149 10.03 -4.46 1.38
C ASN A 149 9.40 -4.38 2.78
N VAL A 150 9.92 -3.50 3.62
CA VAL A 150 9.47 -3.34 5.01
C VAL A 150 8.01 -2.93 5.09
N THR A 151 7.59 -1.98 4.27
CA THR A 151 6.22 -1.44 4.31
C THR A 151 5.15 -2.40 3.81
N GLY A 152 5.54 -3.49 3.13
CA GLY A 152 4.60 -4.46 2.56
C GLY A 152 4.57 -5.81 3.28
N PHE A 153 5.74 -6.30 3.71
CA PHE A 153 5.89 -7.68 4.16
C PHE A 153 6.63 -7.87 5.48
N TYR A 154 7.04 -6.79 6.15
CA TYR A 154 7.75 -6.93 7.41
C TYR A 154 6.88 -7.62 8.46
N GLY A 155 7.45 -8.60 9.13
CA GLY A 155 6.76 -9.36 10.19
C GLY A 155 6.04 -10.62 9.70
N VAL A 156 5.66 -10.71 8.42
CA VAL A 156 4.91 -11.87 7.88
C VAL A 156 5.71 -13.17 8.04
N GLY A 157 6.99 -13.18 7.70
CA GLY A 157 7.82 -14.39 7.84
C GLY A 157 7.99 -14.83 9.29
N SER A 158 8.11 -13.89 10.23
CA SER A 158 8.18 -14.20 11.66
C SER A 158 6.84 -14.72 12.18
N ALA A 159 5.74 -14.17 11.71
CA ALA A 159 4.39 -14.61 12.07
C ALA A 159 4.12 -16.03 11.57
N LEU A 160 4.44 -16.34 10.30
CA LEU A 160 4.30 -17.68 9.73
C LEU A 160 5.09 -18.72 10.52
N ARG A 161 6.31 -18.41 10.90
CA ARG A 161 7.15 -19.31 11.73
C ARG A 161 6.52 -19.58 13.08
N LYS A 162 6.00 -18.55 13.75
CA LYS A 162 5.32 -18.72 15.03
C LYS A 162 4.06 -19.60 14.90
N ILE A 163 3.28 -19.42 13.87
CA ILE A 163 2.09 -20.24 13.60
C ILE A 163 2.49 -21.71 13.35
N GLU A 164 3.55 -21.95 12.59
CA GLU A 164 4.07 -23.30 12.34
C GLU A 164 4.57 -23.98 13.64
N GLU A 165 5.14 -23.23 14.58
CA GLU A 165 5.61 -23.73 15.88
C GLU A 165 4.44 -24.02 16.85
N MET A 166 3.26 -23.45 16.62
CA MET A 166 2.05 -23.60 17.46
C MET A 166 1.14 -24.75 17.00
N GLY A 167 1.25 -25.20 15.76
CA GLY A 167 0.42 -26.24 15.14
C GLY A 167 1.08 -27.58 15.12
#